data_db147dcd65cf1c590bb9af3bb59429a5
#
_entry.id   db147dcd65cf1c590bb9af3bb59429a5
#
_cell.length_a   1.000
_cell.length_b   1.000
_cell.length_c   1.000
_cell.angle_alpha   90.00
_cell.angle_beta   90.00
_cell.angle_gamma   90.00
#
_symmetry.space_group_name_H-M   'P 1'
#
loop_
_entity.id
_entity.type
_entity.pdbx_description
1 polymer ?
#
loop_
_entity_poly.entity_id
_entity_poly.type
_entity_poly.pdbx_seq_one_letter_code
_entity_poly.pdbx_strand_id
1 'polypeptide(L)'
;MEVTITYLQMFQPPSQPNLPLPAPLLALQSVEPTVAFYRYLYGAVGASWQWLDRTKWSDEQLLRELRRPELELWVLYHAGTPAGYCELLHSPGEVNVSYFGLMPEFLGKGLGRLWLGWTLHQAWRDDPGRVWLHTCDLDHPAALPLYQKLGLEPYQQVKEQR
;
A
#
# COMPACT_ATOMS: atom_id res chain seq x y z
N MET A 1 21.95 8.35 -7.56
CA MET A 1 21.75 6.90 -7.54
C MET A 1 20.66 6.54 -8.53
N GLU A 2 20.91 5.58 -9.40
CA GLU A 2 19.89 5.09 -10.33
C GLU A 2 18.95 4.13 -9.62
N VAL A 3 17.65 4.34 -9.77
CA VAL A 3 16.59 3.51 -9.17
C VAL A 3 15.69 2.99 -10.28
N THR A 4 15.36 1.71 -10.24
CA THR A 4 14.44 1.08 -11.18
C THR A 4 13.05 0.99 -10.56
N ILE A 5 12.07 1.59 -11.22
CA ILE A 5 10.66 1.53 -10.83
C ILE A 5 9.97 0.50 -11.72
N THR A 6 9.29 -0.46 -11.12
CA THR A 6 8.52 -1.47 -11.84
C THR A 6 7.03 -1.22 -11.60
N TYR A 7 6.28 -1.07 -12.68
CA TYR A 7 4.82 -0.90 -12.65
C TYR A 7 4.16 -2.25 -12.90
N LEU A 8 3.17 -2.59 -12.05
CA LEU A 8 2.43 -3.84 -12.12
C LEU A 8 0.94 -3.56 -12.17
N GLN A 9 0.19 -4.44 -12.83
CA GLN A 9 -1.25 -4.31 -12.97
C GLN A 9 -1.94 -5.66 -12.93
N MET A 10 -3.23 -5.63 -12.65
CA MET A 10 -4.11 -6.78 -12.75
C MET A 10 -5.48 -6.34 -13.25
N PHE A 11 -6.13 -7.20 -14.04
CA PHE A 11 -7.44 -6.92 -14.65
C PHE A 11 -8.55 -7.78 -14.08
N GLN A 12 -8.23 -8.62 -13.10
CA GLN A 12 -9.16 -9.48 -12.38
C GLN A 12 -8.75 -9.50 -10.91
N PRO A 13 -9.71 -9.69 -9.98
CA PRO A 13 -9.38 -9.82 -8.57
C PRO A 13 -8.46 -11.03 -8.32
N PRO A 14 -7.78 -11.07 -7.17
CA PRO A 14 -6.95 -12.21 -6.81
C PRO A 14 -7.74 -13.52 -6.86
N SER A 15 -7.09 -14.60 -7.31
CA SER A 15 -7.71 -15.92 -7.33
C SER A 15 -7.89 -16.51 -5.93
N GLN A 16 -7.11 -16.04 -4.95
CA GLN A 16 -7.26 -16.44 -3.55
C GLN A 16 -8.60 -15.96 -3.00
N PRO A 17 -9.27 -16.73 -2.13
CA PRO A 17 -10.53 -16.32 -1.55
C PRO A 17 -10.41 -15.03 -0.73
N ASN A 18 -11.46 -14.22 -0.75
CA ASN A 18 -11.56 -13.03 0.11
C ASN A 18 -11.97 -13.48 1.52
N LEU A 19 -10.98 -13.92 2.30
CA LEU A 19 -11.19 -14.36 3.66
C LEU A 19 -11.01 -13.21 4.66
N PRO A 20 -11.73 -13.22 5.79
CA PRO A 20 -11.48 -12.27 6.87
C PRO A 20 -10.04 -12.39 7.37
N LEU A 21 -9.47 -11.27 7.81
CA LEU A 21 -8.18 -11.31 8.48
C LEU A 21 -8.29 -12.14 9.77
N PRO A 22 -7.36 -13.08 10.02
CA PRO A 22 -7.41 -13.88 11.24
C PRO A 22 -7.07 -13.03 12.47
N ALA A 23 -7.74 -13.30 13.60
CA ALA A 23 -7.37 -12.67 14.86
C ALA A 23 -5.90 -12.98 15.19
N PRO A 24 -5.13 -12.05 15.76
CA PRO A 24 -5.52 -10.75 16.28
C PRO A 24 -5.40 -9.58 15.28
N LEU A 25 -5.44 -9.85 13.98
CA LEU A 25 -5.37 -8.82 12.94
C LEU A 25 -6.72 -8.15 12.75
N LEU A 26 -6.67 -6.83 12.53
CA LEU A 26 -7.85 -6.01 12.27
C LEU A 26 -7.46 -4.88 11.31
N ALA A 27 -8.25 -4.65 10.27
CA ALA A 27 -8.08 -3.50 9.39
C ALA A 27 -9.16 -2.46 9.70
N LEU A 28 -8.74 -1.22 9.90
CA LEU A 28 -9.65 -0.09 10.11
C LEU A 28 -9.35 1.02 9.12
N GLN A 29 -10.39 1.60 8.54
CA GLN A 29 -10.24 2.78 7.71
C GLN A 29 -10.04 4.01 8.60
N SER A 30 -8.98 4.77 8.31
CA SER A 30 -8.78 6.08 8.90
C SER A 30 -9.44 7.11 7.98
N VAL A 31 -10.69 7.46 8.28
CA VAL A 31 -11.51 8.32 7.42
C VAL A 31 -11.03 9.77 7.49
N GLU A 32 -10.59 10.21 8.65
CA GLU A 32 -10.07 11.56 8.87
C GLU A 32 -8.73 11.50 9.61
N PRO A 33 -7.67 10.99 8.96
CA PRO A 33 -6.38 10.91 9.61
C PRO A 33 -5.84 12.29 9.96
N THR A 34 -5.23 12.41 11.13
CA THR A 34 -4.44 13.59 11.46
C THR A 34 -3.11 13.54 10.71
N VAL A 35 -2.52 14.70 10.47
CA VAL A 35 -1.18 14.77 9.84
C VAL A 35 -0.15 14.01 10.68
N ALA A 36 -0.18 14.16 12.00
CA ALA A 36 0.75 13.48 12.89
C ALA A 36 0.63 11.95 12.79
N PHE A 37 -0.58 11.42 12.76
CA PHE A 37 -0.82 9.98 12.60
C PHE A 37 -0.31 9.47 11.25
N TYR A 38 -0.62 10.19 10.18
CA TYR A 38 -0.14 9.82 8.86
C TYR A 38 1.39 9.84 8.75
N ARG A 39 2.04 10.89 9.29
CA ARG A 39 3.50 10.97 9.29
C ARG A 39 4.14 9.82 10.07
N TYR A 40 3.51 9.40 11.15
CA TYR A 40 3.94 8.21 11.88
C TYR A 40 3.88 6.95 11.00
N LEU A 41 2.74 6.71 10.33
CA LEU A 41 2.58 5.55 9.45
C LEU A 41 3.59 5.56 8.30
N TYR A 42 3.65 6.67 7.59
CA TYR A 42 4.52 6.84 6.43
C TYR A 42 6.00 6.69 6.81
N GLY A 43 6.40 7.32 7.89
CA GLY A 43 7.78 7.27 8.37
C GLY A 43 8.16 5.88 8.90
N ALA A 44 7.30 5.27 9.72
CA ALA A 44 7.59 3.97 10.32
C ALA A 44 7.67 2.85 9.28
N VAL A 45 6.77 2.84 8.29
CA VAL A 45 6.80 1.84 7.22
C VAL A 45 7.89 2.14 6.21
N GLY A 46 8.03 3.40 5.81
CA GLY A 46 8.82 3.78 4.64
C GLY A 46 10.29 4.10 4.91
N ALA A 47 10.70 4.33 6.16
CA ALA A 47 12.06 4.80 6.47
C ALA A 47 13.15 3.86 5.95
N SER A 48 12.99 2.55 6.12
CA SER A 48 13.97 1.55 5.67
C SER A 48 14.01 1.40 4.15
N TRP A 49 12.97 1.87 3.45
CA TRP A 49 12.81 1.73 2.00
C TRP A 49 12.95 3.05 1.27
N GLN A 50 13.39 4.10 1.97
CA GLN A 50 13.62 5.45 1.43
C GLN A 50 12.37 6.06 0.78
N TRP A 51 11.24 5.93 1.45
CA TRP A 51 10.03 6.64 1.07
C TRP A 51 10.17 8.11 1.45
N LEU A 52 10.54 8.96 0.50
CA LEU A 52 10.86 10.36 0.74
C LEU A 52 9.86 11.32 0.10
N ASP A 53 8.98 10.84 -0.77
CA ASP A 53 8.11 11.68 -1.60
C ASP A 53 7.29 12.68 -0.77
N ARG A 54 6.71 12.22 0.34
CA ARG A 54 5.84 13.04 1.17
C ARG A 54 6.50 13.63 2.41
N THR A 55 7.77 13.31 2.67
CA THR A 55 8.46 13.82 3.86
C THR A 55 8.65 15.34 3.81
N LYS A 56 8.74 15.90 2.61
CA LYS A 56 8.96 17.35 2.40
C LYS A 56 7.65 18.12 2.24
N TRP A 57 6.51 17.45 2.24
CA TRP A 57 5.23 18.13 2.12
C TRP A 57 4.89 18.88 3.41
N SER A 58 4.32 20.09 3.26
CA SER A 58 3.78 20.83 4.39
C SER A 58 2.57 20.11 4.98
N ASP A 59 2.22 20.45 6.21
CA ASP A 59 1.01 19.90 6.85
C ASP A 59 -0.24 20.20 6.03
N GLU A 60 -0.33 21.40 5.43
CA GLU A 60 -1.46 21.77 4.58
C GLU A 60 -1.54 20.92 3.31
N GLN A 61 -0.41 20.73 2.63
CA GLN A 61 -0.36 19.89 1.44
C GLN A 61 -0.78 18.45 1.76
N LEU A 62 -0.24 17.92 2.85
CA LEU A 62 -0.53 16.55 3.27
C LEU A 62 -1.99 16.38 3.66
N LEU A 63 -2.54 17.32 4.44
CA LEU A 63 -3.93 17.27 4.84
C LEU A 63 -4.88 17.35 3.65
N ARG A 64 -4.56 18.19 2.66
CA ARG A 64 -5.34 18.29 1.43
C ARG A 64 -5.38 16.97 0.66
N GLU A 65 -4.25 16.29 0.55
CA GLU A 65 -4.20 14.97 -0.08
C GLU A 65 -5.00 13.94 0.70
N LEU A 66 -4.84 13.89 2.02
CA LEU A 66 -5.53 12.92 2.88
C LEU A 66 -7.05 13.12 2.95
N ARG A 67 -7.53 14.30 2.60
CA ARG A 67 -8.98 14.63 2.60
C ARG A 67 -9.64 14.44 1.23
N ARG A 68 -8.90 13.96 0.24
CA ARG A 68 -9.49 13.68 -1.08
C ARG A 68 -10.54 12.57 -0.96
N PRO A 69 -11.75 12.76 -1.52
CA PRO A 69 -12.78 11.71 -1.49
C PRO A 69 -12.34 10.40 -2.16
N GLU A 70 -11.41 10.50 -3.12
CA GLU A 70 -10.91 9.37 -3.89
C GLU A 70 -9.88 8.54 -3.14
N LEU A 71 -9.35 9.06 -2.03
CA LEU A 71 -8.29 8.40 -1.27
C LEU A 71 -8.86 7.67 -0.06
N GLU A 72 -8.48 6.41 0.08
CA GLU A 72 -8.75 5.61 1.27
C GLU A 72 -7.45 5.25 1.96
N LEU A 73 -7.40 5.46 3.26
CA LEU A 73 -6.31 5.04 4.13
C LEU A 73 -6.80 3.93 5.05
N TRP A 74 -6.17 2.77 4.97
CA TRP A 74 -6.48 1.63 5.82
C TRP A 74 -5.27 1.27 6.67
N VAL A 75 -5.50 1.01 7.95
CA VAL A 75 -4.44 0.65 8.89
C VAL A 75 -4.67 -0.77 9.37
N LEU A 76 -3.62 -1.58 9.28
CA LEU A 76 -3.60 -2.93 9.85
C LEU A 76 -3.14 -2.85 11.29
N TYR A 77 -3.94 -3.43 12.18
CA TYR A 77 -3.60 -3.57 13.60
C TYR A 77 -3.36 -5.04 13.93
N HIS A 78 -2.37 -5.27 14.78
CA HIS A 78 -2.11 -6.58 15.38
C HIS A 78 -2.27 -6.43 16.90
N ALA A 79 -3.30 -7.05 17.47
CA ALA A 79 -3.60 -6.95 18.88
C ALA A 79 -3.58 -5.50 19.42
N GLY A 80 -4.12 -4.56 18.62
CA GLY A 80 -4.21 -3.15 18.97
C GLY A 80 -3.01 -2.29 18.64
N THR A 81 -1.92 -2.87 18.13
CA THR A 81 -0.73 -2.11 17.67
C THR A 81 -0.77 -1.94 16.16
N PRO A 82 -0.51 -0.73 15.64
CA PRO A 82 -0.38 -0.55 14.19
C PRO A 82 0.74 -1.43 13.62
N ALA A 83 0.38 -2.27 12.66
CA ALA A 83 1.30 -3.26 12.07
C ALA A 83 1.63 -2.96 10.61
N GLY A 84 0.83 -2.12 9.97
CA GLY A 84 1.03 -1.73 8.57
C GLY A 84 -0.06 -0.79 8.11
N TYR A 85 0.04 -0.33 6.85
CA TYR A 85 -1.02 0.47 6.26
C TYR A 85 -1.01 0.36 4.74
N CYS A 86 -2.08 0.79 4.12
CA CYS A 86 -2.15 0.97 2.68
C CYS A 86 -2.99 2.20 2.33
N GLU A 87 -2.72 2.75 1.15
CA GLU A 87 -3.51 3.83 0.55
C GLU A 87 -4.05 3.35 -0.80
N LEU A 88 -5.35 3.51 -0.99
CA LEU A 88 -6.03 3.22 -2.24
C LEU A 88 -6.52 4.54 -2.84
N LEU A 89 -6.10 4.81 -4.08
CA LEU A 89 -6.54 6.00 -4.81
C LEU A 89 -7.45 5.55 -5.95
N HIS A 90 -8.72 5.95 -5.87
CA HIS A 90 -9.74 5.61 -6.84
C HIS A 90 -9.78 6.64 -7.98
N SER A 91 -9.88 6.15 -9.20
CA SER A 91 -10.18 6.96 -10.38
C SER A 91 -11.15 6.19 -11.29
N PRO A 92 -11.76 6.83 -12.31
CA PRO A 92 -12.71 6.10 -13.14
C PRO A 92 -12.12 4.83 -13.75
N GLY A 93 -12.72 3.69 -13.42
CA GLY A 93 -12.34 2.39 -13.97
C GLY A 93 -11.11 1.75 -13.36
N GLU A 94 -10.40 2.39 -12.41
CA GLU A 94 -9.18 1.82 -11.85
C GLU A 94 -8.92 2.24 -10.41
N VAL A 95 -8.12 1.44 -9.71
CA VAL A 95 -7.64 1.73 -8.37
C VAL A 95 -6.12 1.61 -8.34
N ASN A 96 -5.46 2.61 -7.82
CA ASN A 96 -4.02 2.58 -7.56
C ASN A 96 -3.78 2.25 -6.08
N VAL A 97 -2.97 1.22 -5.83
CA VAL A 97 -2.42 0.97 -4.50
C VAL A 97 -1.19 1.87 -4.37
N SER A 98 -1.40 3.09 -3.86
CA SER A 98 -0.39 4.14 -3.85
C SER A 98 0.73 3.88 -2.85
N TYR A 99 0.38 3.34 -1.69
CA TYR A 99 1.31 2.93 -0.64
C TYR A 99 0.81 1.66 0.00
N PHE A 100 1.75 0.79 0.33
CA PHE A 100 1.48 -0.48 0.98
C PHE A 100 2.72 -0.92 1.76
N GLY A 101 2.55 -1.37 2.98
CA GLY A 101 3.67 -1.92 3.74
C GLY A 101 3.33 -2.35 5.15
N LEU A 102 4.34 -2.90 5.80
CA LEU A 102 4.29 -3.33 7.19
C LEU A 102 5.29 -2.52 8.02
N MET A 103 4.96 -2.36 9.30
CA MET A 103 5.91 -1.85 10.27
C MET A 103 7.09 -2.82 10.39
N PRO A 104 8.32 -2.33 10.66
CA PRO A 104 9.52 -3.19 10.74
C PRO A 104 9.38 -4.36 11.70
N GLU A 105 8.74 -4.16 12.83
CA GLU A 105 8.56 -5.18 13.87
C GLU A 105 7.66 -6.34 13.42
N PHE A 106 6.91 -6.15 12.34
CA PHE A 106 5.96 -7.15 11.83
C PHE A 106 6.41 -7.80 10.52
N LEU A 107 7.61 -7.47 10.04
CA LEU A 107 8.21 -8.12 8.89
C LEU A 107 8.65 -9.55 9.23
N GLY A 108 8.66 -10.44 8.23
CA GLY A 108 9.14 -11.81 8.38
C GLY A 108 8.22 -12.74 9.16
N LYS A 109 6.95 -12.36 9.37
CA LYS A 109 5.97 -13.16 10.13
C LYS A 109 4.82 -13.68 9.27
N GLY A 110 4.94 -13.60 7.95
CA GLY A 110 3.89 -14.05 7.02
C GLY A 110 2.71 -13.09 6.89
N LEU A 111 2.76 -11.92 7.52
CA LEU A 111 1.64 -10.96 7.49
C LEU A 111 1.52 -10.23 6.16
N GLY A 112 2.60 -10.08 5.41
CA GLY A 112 2.60 -9.38 4.13
C GLY A 112 1.62 -9.97 3.13
N ARG A 113 1.57 -11.29 3.04
CA ARG A 113 0.64 -11.99 2.15
C ARG A 113 -0.82 -11.77 2.55
N LEU A 114 -1.11 -11.88 3.83
CA LEU A 114 -2.46 -11.64 4.36
C LEU A 114 -2.89 -10.20 4.12
N TRP A 115 -2.01 -9.26 4.42
CA TRP A 115 -2.30 -7.84 4.27
C TRP A 115 -2.45 -7.42 2.81
N LEU A 116 -1.59 -7.92 1.92
CA LEU A 116 -1.71 -7.62 0.49
C LEU A 116 -2.98 -8.25 -0.09
N GLY A 117 -3.29 -9.49 0.27
CA GLY A 117 -4.53 -10.14 -0.16
C GLY A 117 -5.76 -9.34 0.24
N TRP A 118 -5.81 -8.91 1.49
CA TRP A 118 -6.91 -8.06 1.98
C TRP A 118 -6.97 -6.73 1.20
N THR A 119 -5.82 -6.10 1.01
CA THR A 119 -5.72 -4.81 0.30
C THR A 119 -6.23 -4.93 -1.13
N LEU A 120 -5.82 -5.96 -1.85
CA LEU A 120 -6.25 -6.17 -3.24
C LEU A 120 -7.76 -6.47 -3.32
N HIS A 121 -8.30 -7.29 -2.43
CA HIS A 121 -9.74 -7.53 -2.39
C HIS A 121 -10.51 -6.25 -2.06
N GLN A 122 -9.98 -5.42 -1.17
CA GLN A 122 -10.58 -4.13 -0.88
C GLN A 122 -10.57 -3.21 -2.10
N ALA A 123 -9.47 -3.19 -2.86
CA ALA A 123 -9.37 -2.43 -4.10
C ALA A 123 -10.39 -2.89 -5.14
N TRP A 124 -10.72 -4.17 -5.17
CA TRP A 124 -11.65 -4.76 -6.14
C TRP A 124 -13.12 -4.74 -5.72
N ARG A 125 -13.46 -4.25 -4.53
CA ARG A 125 -14.85 -4.33 -4.00
C ARG A 125 -15.90 -3.68 -4.88
N ASP A 126 -15.56 -2.59 -5.58
CA ASP A 126 -16.50 -1.86 -6.48
C ASP A 126 -16.29 -2.23 -7.95
N ASP A 127 -15.67 -3.37 -8.22
CA ASP A 127 -15.45 -3.94 -9.54
C ASP A 127 -14.82 -2.96 -10.54
N PRO A 128 -13.62 -2.39 -10.22
CA PRO A 128 -12.90 -1.58 -11.20
C PRO A 128 -12.45 -2.45 -12.37
N GLY A 129 -12.09 -1.81 -13.48
CA GLY A 129 -11.53 -2.55 -14.62
C GLY A 129 -10.07 -2.93 -14.43
N ARG A 130 -9.37 -2.26 -13.52
CA ARG A 130 -7.92 -2.42 -13.35
C ARG A 130 -7.50 -2.01 -11.95
N VAL A 131 -6.57 -2.76 -11.36
CA VAL A 131 -5.82 -2.37 -10.17
C VAL A 131 -4.35 -2.35 -10.51
N TRP A 132 -3.64 -1.32 -10.10
CA TRP A 132 -2.22 -1.18 -10.40
C TRP A 132 -1.45 -0.58 -9.23
N LEU A 133 -0.15 -0.81 -9.24
CA LEU A 133 0.80 -0.22 -8.31
C LEU A 133 2.17 -0.15 -8.95
N HIS A 134 3.09 0.53 -8.30
CA HIS A 134 4.51 0.46 -8.64
C HIS A 134 5.34 0.18 -7.40
N THR A 135 6.50 -0.40 -7.61
CA THR A 135 7.51 -0.63 -6.59
C THR A 135 8.87 -0.27 -7.17
N CYS A 136 9.85 -0.04 -6.33
CA CYS A 136 11.21 0.22 -6.79
C CYS A 136 12.20 -0.73 -6.14
N ASP A 137 13.40 -0.77 -6.68
CA ASP A 137 14.46 -1.66 -6.18
C ASP A 137 15.04 -1.25 -4.81
N LEU A 138 14.55 -0.13 -4.25
CA LEU A 138 14.81 0.26 -2.87
C LEU A 138 13.78 -0.29 -1.88
N ASP A 139 12.66 -0.83 -2.36
CA ASP A 139 11.65 -1.45 -1.52
C ASP A 139 12.11 -2.80 -0.98
N HIS A 140 11.33 -3.38 -0.07
CA HIS A 140 11.66 -4.69 0.49
C HIS A 140 11.86 -5.73 -0.63
N PRO A 141 12.94 -6.55 -0.60
CA PRO A 141 13.21 -7.52 -1.66
C PRO A 141 12.07 -8.51 -1.92
N ALA A 142 11.25 -8.80 -0.91
CA ALA A 142 10.11 -9.70 -1.05
C ALA A 142 8.88 -9.04 -1.69
N ALA A 143 8.86 -7.71 -1.90
CA ALA A 143 7.68 -6.99 -2.38
C ALA A 143 7.30 -7.42 -3.80
N LEU A 144 8.20 -7.30 -4.75
CA LEU A 144 7.92 -7.63 -6.15
C LEU A 144 7.47 -9.10 -6.33
N PRO A 145 8.18 -10.11 -5.77
CA PRO A 145 7.71 -11.49 -5.85
C PRO A 145 6.33 -11.70 -5.22
N LEU A 146 6.02 -11.02 -4.13
CA LEU A 146 4.72 -11.12 -3.46
C LEU A 146 3.61 -10.56 -4.33
N TYR A 147 3.83 -9.40 -4.95
CA TYR A 147 2.87 -8.80 -5.88
C TYR A 147 2.56 -9.73 -7.04
N GLN A 148 3.58 -10.33 -7.65
CA GLN A 148 3.41 -11.27 -8.76
C GLN A 148 2.66 -12.53 -8.31
N LYS A 149 2.95 -13.03 -7.13
CA LYS A 149 2.29 -14.23 -6.58
C LYS A 149 0.79 -14.02 -6.38
N LEU A 150 0.34 -12.81 -6.09
CA LEU A 150 -1.07 -12.48 -5.91
C LEU A 150 -1.76 -12.00 -7.20
N GLY A 151 -1.08 -12.07 -8.35
CA GLY A 151 -1.71 -11.87 -9.65
C GLY A 151 -1.37 -10.54 -10.34
N LEU A 152 -0.54 -9.71 -9.73
CA LEU A 152 -0.08 -8.48 -10.38
C LEU A 152 1.04 -8.81 -11.38
N GLU A 153 0.93 -8.27 -12.59
CA GLU A 153 1.88 -8.51 -13.66
C GLU A 153 2.67 -7.25 -13.98
N PRO A 154 4.03 -7.33 -14.02
CA PRO A 154 4.84 -6.20 -14.49
C PRO A 154 4.50 -5.86 -15.93
N TYR A 155 4.37 -4.56 -16.24
CA TYR A 155 4.09 -4.11 -17.60
C TYR A 155 5.00 -2.98 -18.05
N GLN A 156 5.72 -2.32 -17.14
CA GLN A 156 6.61 -1.22 -17.47
C GLN A 156 7.70 -1.10 -16.42
N GLN A 157 8.90 -0.73 -16.87
CA GLN A 157 9.99 -0.33 -16.00
C GLN A 157 10.52 1.04 -16.41
N VAL A 158 10.82 1.87 -15.43
CA VAL A 158 11.39 3.20 -15.63
C VAL A 158 12.60 3.33 -14.71
N LYS A 159 13.66 3.92 -15.25
CA LYS A 159 14.85 4.26 -14.47
C LYS A 159 14.84 5.75 -14.18
N GLU A 160 15.09 6.13 -12.94
CA GLU A 160 15.22 7.52 -12.55
C GLU A 160 16.41 7.73 -11.63
N GLN A 161 16.91 8.95 -11.63
CA GLN A 161 17.99 9.36 -10.73
C GLN A 161 17.40 9.97 -9.46
N ARG A 162 17.85 9.50 -8.31
CA ARG A 162 17.47 10.02 -7.00
C ARG A 162 18.68 10.44 -6.18
#